data_28d5f24a32ff451668d797335cb76306
#
_entry.id   28d5f24a32ff451668d797335cb76306
#
_cell.length_a   1.000
_cell.length_b   1.000
_cell.length_c   1.000
_cell.angle_alpha   90.00
_cell.angle_beta   90.00
_cell.angle_gamma   90.00
#
_symmetry.space_group_name_H-M   'P 1'
#
loop_
_entity.id
_entity.type
_entity.pdbx_description
1 polymer ?
#
loop_
_entity_poly.entity_id
_entity_poly.type
_entity_poly.pdbx_seq_one_letter_code
_entity_poly.pdbx_strand_id
1 'polypeptide(L)'
;FDRGYFDLARLFTVNLIGSNFVIRERGQLQYEIVDGEDLLEKADNILYDQTIRLTGQLTAKKYPSHLRRIVYYSKEHKRTFTYLTNSFTDKAEHIAMLYKNRWQVELFFKWIKQHLHVKSFWGVTENAVRIQIYAAITAYCLIAIVEHDLRLNRSTFDVLRILSMSLFDKAPIRELFERAEPACDISDEDHLQLSFNF
;
A
#
# COMPACT_ATOMS: atom_id res chain seq x y z
N PHE A 1 -1.03 -5.69 6.24
CA PHE A 1 0.07 -5.28 7.15
C PHE A 1 1.44 -5.64 6.56
N ASP A 2 2.48 -4.87 6.91
CA ASP A 2 3.85 -5.24 6.60
C ASP A 2 4.29 -6.48 7.39
N ARG A 3 5.22 -7.27 6.81
CA ARG A 3 5.79 -8.46 7.45
C ARG A 3 6.45 -8.17 8.81
N GLY A 4 6.93 -6.94 9.02
CA GLY A 4 7.49 -6.50 10.30
C GLY A 4 6.48 -6.48 11.45
N TYR A 5 5.18 -6.37 11.14
CA TYR A 5 4.10 -6.38 12.12
C TYR A 5 3.49 -7.77 12.38
N PHE A 6 4.20 -8.84 12.00
CA PHE A 6 3.73 -10.21 12.20
C PHE A 6 3.73 -10.58 13.69
N ASP A 7 2.57 -10.42 14.32
CA ASP A 7 2.29 -10.84 15.70
C ASP A 7 0.90 -11.48 15.75
N LEU A 8 0.86 -12.78 16.00
CA LEU A 8 -0.37 -13.56 16.00
C LEU A 8 -1.38 -13.08 17.06
N ALA A 9 -0.93 -12.65 18.25
CA ALA A 9 -1.83 -12.16 19.29
C ALA A 9 -2.49 -10.84 18.85
N ARG A 10 -1.73 -9.93 18.24
CA ARG A 10 -2.25 -8.68 17.67
C ARG A 10 -3.21 -8.95 16.50
N LEU A 11 -2.88 -9.89 15.61
CA LEU A 11 -3.76 -10.28 14.51
C LEU A 11 -5.06 -10.90 15.03
N PHE A 12 -5.00 -11.65 16.14
CA PHE A 12 -6.20 -12.16 16.78
C PHE A 12 -7.06 -11.05 17.38
N THR A 13 -6.45 -10.02 17.97
CA THR A 13 -7.19 -8.83 18.43
C THR A 13 -7.91 -8.15 17.26
N VAL A 14 -7.26 -8.00 16.09
CA VAL A 14 -7.90 -7.45 14.87
C VAL A 14 -9.10 -8.31 14.45
N ASN A 15 -8.97 -9.64 14.52
CA ASN A 15 -10.07 -10.55 14.23
C ASN A 15 -11.24 -10.40 15.20
N LEU A 16 -10.97 -10.27 16.50
CA LEU A 16 -12.00 -10.13 17.54
C LEU A 16 -12.84 -8.85 17.40
N ILE A 17 -12.24 -7.75 16.90
CA ILE A 17 -12.97 -6.50 16.64
C ILE A 17 -13.69 -6.50 15.29
N GLY A 18 -13.76 -7.64 14.58
CA GLY A 18 -14.45 -7.77 13.31
C GLY A 18 -13.75 -7.12 12.10
N SER A 19 -12.45 -6.81 12.24
CA SER A 19 -11.67 -6.23 11.13
C SER A 19 -10.90 -7.30 10.38
N ASN A 20 -10.76 -7.12 9.06
CA ASN A 20 -9.98 -8.01 8.21
C ASN A 20 -8.51 -7.56 8.15
N PHE A 21 -7.63 -8.53 7.95
CA PHE A 21 -6.22 -8.28 7.71
C PHE A 21 -5.67 -9.18 6.60
N VAL A 22 -4.63 -8.70 5.95
CA VAL A 22 -3.76 -9.50 5.08
C VAL A 22 -2.32 -9.25 5.52
N ILE A 23 -1.57 -10.32 5.75
CA ILE A 23 -0.16 -10.26 6.11
C ILE A 23 0.63 -11.34 5.40
N ARG A 24 1.88 -11.07 5.10
CA ARG A 24 2.78 -12.09 4.54
C ARG A 24 3.29 -12.98 5.67
N GLU A 25 3.23 -14.30 5.44
CA GLU A 25 3.74 -15.30 6.37
C GLU A 25 5.22 -15.05 6.71
N ARG A 26 5.57 -15.21 7.99
CA ARG A 26 6.93 -15.10 8.49
C ARG A 26 7.34 -16.38 9.22
N GLY A 27 8.41 -17.00 8.75
CA GLY A 27 8.90 -18.26 9.32
C GLY A 27 8.05 -19.46 8.87
N GLN A 28 8.33 -20.61 9.45
CA GLN A 28 7.55 -21.84 9.26
C GLN A 28 6.54 -21.95 10.40
N LEU A 29 5.26 -21.77 10.08
CA LEU A 29 4.18 -22.02 11.03
C LEU A 29 3.85 -23.51 11.05
N GLN A 30 3.60 -24.04 12.24
CA GLN A 30 3.04 -25.37 12.39
C GLN A 30 1.51 -25.24 12.33
N TYR A 31 0.89 -25.90 11.35
CA TYR A 31 -0.55 -25.86 11.15
C TYR A 31 -1.05 -27.19 10.58
N GLU A 32 -2.33 -27.43 10.71
CA GLU A 32 -3.07 -28.46 9.98
C GLU A 32 -4.00 -27.78 8.98
N ILE A 33 -4.24 -28.43 7.84
CA ILE A 33 -5.21 -27.99 6.85
C ILE A 33 -6.57 -28.53 7.28
N VAL A 34 -7.52 -27.60 7.47
CA VAL A 34 -8.89 -27.93 7.85
C VAL A 34 -9.76 -28.09 6.64
N ASP A 35 -9.54 -27.24 5.62
CA ASP A 35 -10.26 -27.23 4.36
C ASP A 35 -9.39 -26.54 3.30
N GLY A 36 -9.61 -26.81 2.04
CA GLY A 36 -8.95 -26.11 0.94
C GLY A 36 -8.69 -26.99 -0.28
N GLU A 37 -8.59 -26.34 -1.42
CA GLU A 37 -8.31 -26.93 -2.69
C GLU A 37 -6.88 -26.61 -3.16
N ASP A 38 -6.30 -27.55 -3.89
CA ASP A 38 -5.12 -27.33 -4.71
C ASP A 38 -5.59 -26.73 -6.04
N LEU A 39 -5.24 -25.46 -6.28
CA LEU A 39 -5.73 -24.69 -7.43
C LEU A 39 -4.74 -24.64 -8.59
N LEU A 40 -3.74 -25.54 -8.63
CA LEU A 40 -2.67 -25.56 -9.64
C LEU A 40 -3.16 -25.42 -11.08
N GLU A 41 -4.42 -25.75 -11.37
CA GLU A 41 -4.99 -25.72 -12.73
C GLU A 41 -6.09 -24.65 -12.93
N LYS A 42 -6.57 -23.96 -11.87
CA LYS A 42 -7.83 -23.20 -11.93
C LYS A 42 -7.72 -21.69 -11.75
N ALA A 43 -6.64 -21.17 -11.20
CA ALA A 43 -6.57 -19.74 -10.88
C ALA A 43 -5.25 -19.10 -11.34
N ASP A 44 -5.34 -17.91 -11.91
CA ASP A 44 -4.19 -17.11 -12.33
C ASP A 44 -3.23 -16.84 -11.15
N ASN A 45 -2.13 -17.62 -11.13
CA ASN A 45 -1.03 -17.49 -10.17
C ASN A 45 -1.35 -17.87 -8.71
N ILE A 46 -2.55 -18.32 -8.34
CA ILE A 46 -2.84 -18.90 -7.02
C ILE A 46 -2.52 -20.40 -7.06
N LEU A 47 -1.61 -20.83 -6.21
CA LEU A 47 -1.22 -22.24 -6.12
C LEU A 47 -2.07 -22.98 -5.10
N TYR A 48 -2.31 -22.36 -3.94
CA TYR A 48 -3.10 -22.94 -2.85
C TYR A 48 -3.99 -21.89 -2.21
N ASP A 49 -5.19 -22.29 -1.84
CA ASP A 49 -6.14 -21.53 -1.03
C ASP A 49 -6.71 -22.46 0.03
N GLN A 50 -6.25 -22.32 1.26
CA GLN A 50 -6.43 -23.29 2.33
C GLN A 50 -6.93 -22.62 3.60
N THR A 51 -7.89 -23.22 4.26
CA THR A 51 -8.24 -22.92 5.64
C THR A 51 -7.34 -23.76 6.56
N ILE A 52 -6.60 -23.08 7.42
CA ILE A 52 -5.65 -23.72 8.33
C ILE A 52 -6.00 -23.44 9.79
N ARG A 53 -5.58 -24.34 10.67
CA ARG A 53 -5.56 -24.16 12.11
C ARG A 53 -4.12 -24.29 12.60
N LEU A 54 -3.66 -23.34 13.42
CA LEU A 54 -2.32 -23.39 13.98
C LEU A 54 -2.24 -24.50 15.06
N THR A 55 -1.18 -25.33 14.96
CA THR A 55 -0.97 -26.46 15.88
C THR A 55 0.23 -26.27 16.80
N GLY A 56 1.11 -25.31 16.50
CA GLY A 56 2.25 -25.01 17.36
C GLY A 56 1.81 -24.53 18.74
N GLN A 57 2.41 -25.05 19.80
CA GLN A 57 1.99 -24.87 21.19
C GLN A 57 1.79 -23.39 21.60
N LEU A 58 2.67 -22.49 21.15
CA LEU A 58 2.58 -21.06 21.42
C LEU A 58 1.74 -20.32 20.39
N THR A 59 1.81 -20.71 19.13
CA THR A 59 1.11 -20.05 18.03
C THR A 59 -0.39 -20.31 18.07
N ALA A 60 -0.81 -21.55 18.38
CA ALA A 60 -2.21 -21.91 18.57
C ALA A 60 -2.88 -21.14 19.72
N LYS A 61 -2.14 -20.90 20.82
CA LYS A 61 -2.65 -20.09 21.94
C LYS A 61 -2.81 -18.62 21.56
N LYS A 62 -1.91 -18.07 20.73
CA LYS A 62 -1.96 -16.67 20.30
C LYS A 62 -3.03 -16.41 19.25
N TYR A 63 -3.33 -17.39 18.39
CA TYR A 63 -4.38 -17.31 17.39
C TYR A 63 -5.16 -18.63 17.35
N PRO A 64 -6.20 -18.78 18.17
CA PRO A 64 -6.95 -20.05 18.29
C PRO A 64 -7.98 -20.27 17.18
N SER A 65 -8.31 -19.25 16.39
CA SER A 65 -9.26 -19.32 15.29
C SER A 65 -8.60 -19.83 14.01
N HIS A 66 -9.43 -20.16 13.01
CA HIS A 66 -8.94 -20.51 11.68
C HIS A 66 -8.33 -19.29 10.99
N LEU A 67 -7.35 -19.56 10.15
CA LEU A 67 -6.73 -18.62 9.22
C LEU A 67 -6.90 -19.15 7.80
N ARG A 68 -7.02 -18.26 6.84
CA ARG A 68 -6.94 -18.59 5.42
C ARG A 68 -5.51 -18.33 4.95
N ARG A 69 -4.92 -19.35 4.34
CA ARG A 69 -3.56 -19.36 3.81
C ARG A 69 -3.61 -19.41 2.30
N ILE A 70 -3.14 -18.36 1.65
CA ILE A 70 -3.12 -18.23 0.20
C ILE A 70 -1.67 -18.25 -0.28
N VAL A 71 -1.36 -19.13 -1.20
CA VAL A 71 -0.04 -19.26 -1.82
C VAL A 71 -0.12 -18.74 -3.25
N TYR A 72 0.58 -17.65 -3.49
CA TYR A 72 0.58 -16.92 -4.75
C TYR A 72 1.95 -16.97 -5.42
N TYR A 73 1.99 -17.30 -6.71
CA TYR A 73 3.20 -17.23 -7.52
C TYR A 73 3.27 -15.92 -8.29
N SER A 74 4.28 -15.13 -8.01
CA SER A 74 4.54 -13.87 -8.73
C SER A 74 5.39 -14.13 -9.97
N LYS A 75 4.82 -13.98 -11.16
CA LYS A 75 5.56 -14.04 -12.43
C LYS A 75 6.62 -12.94 -12.54
N GLU A 76 6.32 -11.75 -12.03
CA GLU A 76 7.19 -10.58 -12.01
C GLU A 76 8.47 -10.84 -11.19
N HIS A 77 8.30 -11.41 -9.99
CA HIS A 77 9.42 -11.70 -9.08
C HIS A 77 9.95 -13.14 -9.18
N LYS A 78 9.36 -13.98 -10.02
CA LYS A 78 9.70 -15.41 -10.21
C LYS A 78 9.80 -16.19 -8.88
N ARG A 79 8.90 -15.89 -7.94
CA ARG A 79 8.87 -16.49 -6.60
C ARG A 79 7.47 -16.59 -6.02
N THR A 80 7.35 -17.47 -5.02
CA THR A 80 6.11 -17.70 -4.31
C THR A 80 6.02 -16.81 -3.07
N PHE A 81 4.82 -16.30 -2.82
CA PHE A 81 4.45 -15.58 -1.62
C PHE A 81 3.32 -16.30 -0.90
N THR A 82 3.41 -16.38 0.41
CA THR A 82 2.34 -16.92 1.24
C THR A 82 1.72 -15.80 2.07
N TYR A 83 0.41 -15.67 1.94
CA TYR A 83 -0.39 -14.70 2.68
C TYR A 83 -1.29 -15.40 3.68
N LEU A 84 -1.46 -14.77 4.84
CA LEU A 84 -2.41 -15.16 5.88
C LEU A 84 -3.46 -14.06 6.02
N THR A 85 -4.72 -14.47 6.11
CA THR A 85 -5.84 -13.56 6.29
C THR A 85 -6.94 -14.22 7.12
N ASN A 86 -7.82 -13.41 7.72
CA ASN A 86 -9.08 -13.83 8.32
C ASN A 86 -10.29 -13.56 7.42
N SER A 87 -10.07 -13.05 6.20
CA SER A 87 -11.15 -12.91 5.21
C SER A 87 -11.35 -14.22 4.44
N PHE A 88 -12.51 -14.82 4.64
CA PHE A 88 -12.94 -16.06 3.94
C PHE A 88 -13.90 -15.75 2.77
N THR A 89 -14.34 -14.50 2.63
CA THR A 89 -15.31 -14.07 1.61
C THR A 89 -14.66 -13.48 0.36
N ASP A 90 -13.50 -12.84 0.53
CA ASP A 90 -12.78 -12.23 -0.60
C ASP A 90 -12.14 -13.28 -1.50
N LYS A 91 -12.04 -12.98 -2.79
CA LYS A 91 -11.31 -13.82 -3.74
C LYS A 91 -9.82 -13.84 -3.42
N ALA A 92 -9.15 -14.98 -3.63
CA ALA A 92 -7.72 -15.15 -3.34
C ALA A 92 -6.83 -14.14 -4.12
N GLU A 93 -7.19 -13.84 -5.37
CA GLU A 93 -6.51 -12.86 -6.22
C GLU A 93 -6.63 -11.46 -5.62
N HIS A 94 -7.82 -11.11 -5.09
CA HIS A 94 -8.03 -9.82 -4.43
C HIS A 94 -7.16 -9.68 -3.19
N ILE A 95 -7.06 -10.72 -2.36
CA ILE A 95 -6.16 -10.74 -1.20
C ILE A 95 -4.69 -10.54 -1.61
N ALA A 96 -4.23 -11.22 -2.66
CA ALA A 96 -2.88 -11.05 -3.19
C ALA A 96 -2.63 -9.61 -3.70
N MET A 97 -3.62 -9.03 -4.41
CA MET A 97 -3.56 -7.67 -4.91
C MET A 97 -3.55 -6.64 -3.76
N LEU A 98 -4.38 -6.81 -2.73
CA LEU A 98 -4.37 -5.95 -1.53
C LEU A 98 -2.99 -5.92 -0.87
N TYR A 99 -2.32 -7.07 -0.78
CA TYR A 99 -0.96 -7.10 -0.24
C TYR A 99 0.06 -6.45 -1.19
N LYS A 100 -0.06 -6.63 -2.50
CA LYS A 100 0.78 -5.95 -3.50
C LYS A 100 0.65 -4.43 -3.37
N ASN A 101 -0.58 -3.93 -3.19
CA ASN A 101 -0.85 -2.51 -3.03
C ASN A 101 -0.23 -1.89 -1.76
N ARG A 102 0.17 -2.68 -0.77
CA ARG A 102 0.93 -2.18 0.39
C ARG A 102 2.19 -1.39 -0.01
N TRP A 103 2.81 -1.78 -1.15
CA TRP A 103 3.99 -1.07 -1.66
C TRP A 103 3.72 0.40 -2.00
N GLN A 104 2.47 0.75 -2.29
CA GLN A 104 2.05 2.14 -2.52
C GLN A 104 2.39 3.06 -1.34
N VAL A 105 2.36 2.55 -0.11
CA VAL A 105 2.74 3.31 1.09
C VAL A 105 4.23 3.68 1.06
N GLU A 106 5.09 2.77 0.60
CA GLU A 106 6.52 3.03 0.48
C GLU A 106 6.81 4.05 -0.63
N LEU A 107 6.13 3.94 -1.77
CA LEU A 107 6.19 4.90 -2.86
C LEU A 107 5.72 6.28 -2.43
N PHE A 108 4.61 6.36 -1.68
CA PHE A 108 4.10 7.59 -1.10
C PHE A 108 5.14 8.27 -0.20
N PHE A 109 5.75 7.56 0.74
CA PHE A 109 6.79 8.13 1.59
C PHE A 109 8.07 8.49 0.82
N LYS A 110 8.43 7.70 -0.21
CA LYS A 110 9.53 8.03 -1.11
C LYS A 110 9.27 9.35 -1.81
N TRP A 111 8.08 9.51 -2.39
CA TRP A 111 7.65 10.72 -3.09
C TRP A 111 7.67 11.95 -2.17
N ILE A 112 7.07 11.87 -0.97
CA ILE A 112 7.09 12.96 0.02
C ILE A 112 8.53 13.38 0.36
N LYS A 113 9.41 12.40 0.60
CA LYS A 113 10.81 12.69 0.91
C LYS A 113 11.57 13.36 -0.24
N GLN A 114 11.24 13.01 -1.48
CA GLN A 114 11.90 13.56 -2.66
C GLN A 114 11.43 14.97 -2.98
N HIS A 115 10.12 15.23 -2.91
CA HIS A 115 9.51 16.43 -3.48
C HIS A 115 9.06 17.47 -2.44
N LEU A 116 8.85 17.09 -1.18
CA LEU A 116 8.34 17.99 -0.14
C LEU A 116 9.37 18.32 0.96
N HIS A 117 10.66 18.15 0.66
CA HIS A 117 11.77 18.53 1.54
C HIS A 117 11.70 18.00 2.98
N VAL A 118 11.10 16.83 3.21
CA VAL A 118 11.00 16.20 4.55
C VAL A 118 12.29 15.47 4.95
N LYS A 119 13.39 15.61 4.16
CA LYS A 119 14.71 15.02 4.49
C LYS A 119 15.43 15.80 5.60
N SER A 120 15.14 17.08 5.76
CA SER A 120 15.69 17.93 6.81
C SER A 120 14.54 18.64 7.52
N PHE A 121 14.55 18.64 8.85
CA PHE A 121 13.54 19.31 9.64
C PHE A 121 14.01 20.73 9.98
N TRP A 122 13.12 21.70 9.83
CA TRP A 122 13.40 23.11 10.15
C TRP A 122 13.41 23.37 11.65
N GLY A 123 12.79 22.48 12.44
CA GLY A 123 12.79 22.53 13.89
C GLY A 123 13.14 21.19 14.51
N VAL A 124 13.80 21.26 15.67
CA VAL A 124 14.28 20.08 16.41
C VAL A 124 13.28 19.58 17.46
N THR A 125 12.20 20.31 17.72
CA THR A 125 11.17 19.87 18.66
C THR A 125 10.25 18.83 18.03
N GLU A 126 9.75 17.89 18.82
CA GLU A 126 8.80 16.87 18.36
C GLU A 126 7.59 17.49 17.65
N ASN A 127 7.06 18.59 18.19
CA ASN A 127 5.92 19.29 17.59
C ASN A 127 6.26 19.91 16.23
N ALA A 128 7.43 20.52 16.07
CA ALA A 128 7.87 21.08 14.78
C ALA A 128 8.02 20.00 13.72
N VAL A 129 8.59 18.85 14.09
CA VAL A 129 8.71 17.67 13.19
C VAL A 129 7.34 17.16 12.77
N ARG A 130 6.41 17.00 13.71
CA ARG A 130 5.04 16.58 13.43
C ARG A 130 4.31 17.55 12.50
N ILE A 131 4.41 18.85 12.75
CA ILE A 131 3.78 19.87 11.90
C ILE A 131 4.31 19.78 10.47
N GLN A 132 5.64 19.66 10.29
CA GLN A 132 6.23 19.56 8.96
C GLN A 132 5.76 18.30 8.22
N ILE A 133 5.67 17.16 8.90
CA ILE A 133 5.15 15.91 8.31
C ILE A 133 3.68 16.07 7.92
N TYR A 134 2.83 16.59 8.80
CA TYR A 134 1.41 16.80 8.50
C TYR A 134 1.20 17.78 7.36
N ALA A 135 1.97 18.88 7.32
CA ALA A 135 1.92 19.84 6.22
C ALA A 135 2.29 19.19 4.89
N ALA A 136 3.32 18.33 4.85
CA ALA A 136 3.72 17.61 3.67
C ALA A 136 2.64 16.62 3.20
N ILE A 137 2.03 15.86 4.11
CA ILE A 137 0.93 14.94 3.79
C ILE A 137 -0.28 15.73 3.26
N THR A 138 -0.62 16.85 3.90
CA THR A 138 -1.74 17.70 3.47
C THR A 138 -1.49 18.27 2.06
N ALA A 139 -0.29 18.78 1.79
CA ALA A 139 0.07 19.25 0.45
C ALA A 139 -0.06 18.17 -0.60
N TYR A 140 0.45 16.96 -0.32
CA TYR A 140 0.29 15.82 -1.20
C TYR A 140 -1.18 15.49 -1.49
N CYS A 141 -2.03 15.42 -0.45
CA CYS A 141 -3.46 15.14 -0.62
C CYS A 141 -4.16 16.21 -1.46
N LEU A 142 -3.84 17.49 -1.25
CA LEU A 142 -4.40 18.58 -2.06
C LEU A 142 -4.00 18.47 -3.53
N ILE A 143 -2.75 18.12 -3.81
CA ILE A 143 -2.26 17.93 -5.18
C ILE A 143 -2.99 16.75 -5.83
N ALA A 144 -3.14 15.62 -5.11
CA ALA A 144 -3.85 14.44 -5.60
C ALA A 144 -5.33 14.75 -5.90
N ILE A 145 -6.00 15.55 -5.06
CA ILE A 145 -7.37 16.01 -5.30
C ILE A 145 -7.45 16.86 -6.57
N VAL A 146 -6.54 17.82 -6.74
CA VAL A 146 -6.51 18.68 -7.94
C VAL A 146 -6.30 17.84 -9.20
N GLU A 147 -5.36 16.88 -9.18
CA GLU A 147 -5.09 15.97 -10.27
C GLU A 147 -6.33 15.16 -10.65
N HIS A 148 -6.99 14.57 -9.64
CA HIS A 148 -8.18 13.76 -9.82
C HIS A 148 -9.38 14.58 -10.34
N ASP A 149 -9.70 15.72 -9.71
CA ASP A 149 -10.89 16.50 -10.03
C ASP A 149 -10.78 17.18 -11.38
N LEU A 150 -9.61 17.65 -11.76
CA LEU A 150 -9.37 18.26 -13.04
C LEU A 150 -9.05 17.25 -14.14
N ARG A 151 -8.90 15.97 -13.81
CA ARG A 151 -8.50 14.88 -14.72
C ARG A 151 -7.25 15.26 -15.53
N LEU A 152 -6.25 15.78 -14.84
CA LEU A 152 -5.01 16.20 -15.44
C LEU A 152 -4.23 14.96 -15.89
N ASN A 153 -3.90 14.89 -17.18
CA ASN A 153 -3.03 13.83 -17.68
C ASN A 153 -1.55 14.22 -17.47
N ARG A 154 -1.17 14.48 -16.22
CA ARG A 154 0.16 14.96 -15.80
C ARG A 154 0.60 14.20 -14.55
N SER A 155 1.91 14.12 -14.33
CA SER A 155 2.43 13.52 -13.12
C SER A 155 2.12 14.38 -11.87
N THR A 156 1.96 13.77 -10.71
CA THR A 156 1.77 14.48 -9.43
C THR A 156 2.89 15.49 -9.16
N PHE A 157 4.11 15.21 -9.63
CA PHE A 157 5.25 16.14 -9.55
C PHE A 157 5.08 17.35 -10.45
N ASP A 158 4.60 17.21 -11.69
CA ASP A 158 4.33 18.33 -12.58
C ASP A 158 3.23 19.23 -12.01
N VAL A 159 2.18 18.63 -11.46
CA VAL A 159 1.12 19.39 -10.78
C VAL A 159 1.68 20.20 -9.63
N LEU A 160 2.51 19.58 -8.77
CA LEU A 160 3.20 20.29 -7.68
C LEU A 160 4.06 21.45 -8.22
N ARG A 161 4.86 21.21 -9.27
CA ARG A 161 5.74 22.22 -9.85
C ARG A 161 4.97 23.42 -10.38
N ILE A 162 3.92 23.18 -11.17
CA ILE A 162 3.08 24.24 -11.73
C ILE A 162 2.42 25.05 -10.61
N LEU A 163 1.81 24.39 -9.63
CA LEU A 163 1.17 25.06 -8.49
C LEU A 163 2.17 25.86 -7.64
N SER A 164 3.39 25.35 -7.45
CA SER A 164 4.41 26.06 -6.66
C SER A 164 4.90 27.35 -7.33
N MET A 165 4.98 27.37 -8.66
CA MET A 165 5.36 28.55 -9.42
C MET A 165 4.22 29.57 -9.54
N SER A 166 2.98 29.09 -9.51
CA SER A 166 1.77 29.90 -9.72
C SER A 166 1.00 30.17 -8.43
N LEU A 167 1.63 30.00 -7.25
CA LEU A 167 0.95 30.06 -5.95
C LEU A 167 0.27 31.42 -5.69
N PHE A 168 0.79 32.49 -6.26
CA PHE A 168 0.27 33.85 -6.10
C PHE A 168 -0.51 34.37 -7.32
N ASP A 169 -0.66 33.54 -8.35
CA ASP A 169 -1.44 33.89 -9.53
C ASP A 169 -2.93 33.85 -9.21
N LYS A 170 -3.65 34.90 -9.62
CA LYS A 170 -5.10 34.98 -9.45
C LYS A 170 -5.88 34.35 -10.62
N ALA A 171 -5.22 33.52 -11.42
CA ALA A 171 -5.85 32.80 -12.52
C ALA A 171 -6.60 31.55 -11.99
N PRO A 172 -7.69 31.12 -12.67
CA PRO A 172 -8.33 29.85 -12.39
C PRO A 172 -7.34 28.70 -12.52
N ILE A 173 -7.38 27.73 -11.60
CA ILE A 173 -6.42 26.61 -11.55
C ILE A 173 -6.34 25.88 -12.90
N ARG A 174 -7.47 25.64 -13.58
CA ARG A 174 -7.51 24.99 -14.90
C ARG A 174 -6.66 25.73 -15.94
N GLU A 175 -6.76 27.06 -15.97
CA GLU A 175 -6.03 27.92 -16.90
C GLU A 175 -4.52 27.87 -16.67
N LEU A 176 -4.07 27.71 -15.41
CA LEU A 176 -2.66 27.52 -15.08
C LEU A 176 -2.07 26.26 -15.73
N PHE A 177 -2.85 25.19 -15.75
CA PHE A 177 -2.42 23.92 -16.37
C PHE A 177 -2.48 23.94 -17.89
N GLU A 178 -3.38 24.72 -18.49
CA GLU A 178 -3.46 24.91 -19.94
C GLU A 178 -2.30 25.74 -20.48
N ARG A 179 -1.83 26.73 -19.71
CA ARG A 179 -0.69 27.59 -20.08
C ARG A 179 0.68 26.91 -19.89
N ALA A 180 0.77 25.94 -18.99
CA ALA A 180 2.02 25.27 -18.72
C ALA A 180 2.35 24.28 -19.83
N GLU A 181 3.49 24.44 -20.48
CA GLU A 181 3.99 23.46 -21.46
C GLU A 181 4.20 22.09 -20.80
N PRO A 182 3.91 20.98 -21.51
CA PRO A 182 4.26 19.66 -21.03
C PRO A 182 5.77 19.61 -20.79
N ALA A 183 6.19 19.06 -19.64
CA ALA A 183 7.60 18.86 -19.37
C ALA A 183 8.21 17.97 -20.46
N CYS A 184 9.33 18.38 -21.06
CA CYS A 184 10.13 17.48 -21.88
C CYS A 184 10.54 16.29 -21.01
N ASP A 185 10.40 15.09 -21.54
CA ASP A 185 10.73 13.82 -20.88
C ASP A 185 12.13 13.87 -20.27
N ILE A 186 12.18 14.03 -18.96
CA ILE A 186 13.37 13.81 -18.17
C ILE A 186 13.23 12.42 -17.57
N SER A 187 13.98 11.49 -18.15
CA SER A 187 14.31 10.11 -17.72
C SER A 187 13.25 9.33 -16.89
N ASP A 188 12.99 8.12 -17.32
CA ASP A 188 12.04 7.10 -16.80
C ASP A 188 12.10 6.77 -15.30
N GLU A 189 12.97 7.37 -14.52
CA GLU A 189 13.08 7.10 -13.07
C GLU A 189 12.09 7.90 -12.20
N ASP A 190 11.50 8.99 -12.72
CA ASP A 190 10.61 9.85 -11.94
C ASP A 190 9.10 9.56 -12.13
N HIS A 191 8.73 8.65 -13.03
CA HIS A 191 7.35 8.26 -13.29
C HIS A 191 6.82 7.20 -12.30
N LEU A 192 7.07 7.36 -11.00
CA LEU A 192 6.34 6.62 -9.97
C LEU A 192 4.93 7.24 -9.82
N GLN A 193 4.09 6.97 -10.79
CA GLN A 193 2.69 7.37 -10.74
C GLN A 193 1.97 6.53 -9.68
N LEU A 194 1.62 7.16 -8.58
CA LEU A 194 0.75 6.58 -7.58
C LEU A 194 -0.68 6.61 -8.12
N SER A 195 -1.10 5.50 -8.73
CA SER A 195 -2.50 5.34 -9.11
C SER A 195 -3.33 4.95 -7.88
N PHE A 196 -4.06 5.89 -7.32
CA PHE A 196 -5.12 5.60 -6.36
C PHE A 196 -6.39 5.27 -7.14
N ASN A 197 -6.77 4.00 -7.16
CA ASN A 197 -8.12 3.59 -7.52
C ASN A 197 -8.96 3.69 -6.24
N PHE A 198 -9.75 4.76 -6.14
CA PHE A 198 -10.81 4.90 -5.14
C PHE A 198 -12.05 4.11 -5.57
#